data_8bea5a3c4bd35b4266256678d999615c
#
_entry.id   8bea5a3c4bd35b4266256678d999615c
#
_cell.length_a   1.000
_cell.length_b   1.000
_cell.length_c   1.000
_cell.angle_alpha   90.00
_cell.angle_beta   90.00
_cell.angle_gamma   90.00
#
_symmetry.space_group_name_H-M   'P 1'
#
loop_
_entity.id
_entity.type
_entity.pdbx_description
1 polymer ?
#
loop_
_entity_poly.entity_id
_entity_poly.type
_entity_poly.pdbx_seq_one_letter_code
_entity_poly.pdbx_strand_id
1 'polypeptide(L)'
;MALTSNRAVLAWIDEMAAMTQPDQLVWIDGSEAQLEELRKQACASGEIERLNEEKLPGCYLHRTAVNDVARVEDRTFICCKKQEDAGPTNHWMDPQEMYAKLKKLYTGAMKGRTMYVIPYSMGVVGSPFAKYGIELTDSIYVVLNMAIMTRVGRAVADVMGDDFVKGLHAKADIDPENRYIVHFPEDNTIMSVNSGYGGNVLLGKKCFALRIASHLGRQQGWMAEHMLILGVENPQGEVRYLAAAFPSACGKTNLAMLIPPEHYRKAGWKVWCVGDDIAWLRIGEDGRLWAMNPEYGFFGVAPGTNVKSNPNALATTRQGTIFTNVVHNLDDNTVWWEGLDKNPPEHAVDWQGRPWNGKTSGEKGAHPNSRFTAPAKNCPCISPEFESPRGVPISAIVFGGRRARTAPLVYQSRDWTHGVFVGSIMASETTAAATGAVGVVRRDPMAMLPFCGDHMGDYWQHWLDMGEKLGDKAPKIFNVNWFRTDDDGNFLWPGFGDNLRVLEWILKRCFGEVEAVETPIGWEPRPEDIDLEDSGVELDTLRGLLGVDTALWRDEVKGIREFYQKFGDRLPRQLSEELDVLDARLN
;
A
#
# COMPACT_ATOMS: atom_id res chain seq x y z
N MET A 1 8.24 13.25 -30.41
CA MET A 1 7.27 14.34 -30.56
C MET A 1 6.49 14.49 -29.25
N ALA A 2 6.34 15.70 -28.73
CA ALA A 2 5.60 15.94 -27.49
C ALA A 2 4.13 15.53 -27.64
N LEU A 3 3.56 14.96 -26.58
CA LEU A 3 2.16 14.51 -26.55
C LEU A 3 1.18 15.58 -26.08
N THR A 4 1.66 16.71 -25.63
CA THR A 4 0.83 17.83 -25.17
C THR A 4 1.37 19.16 -25.69
N SER A 5 0.48 20.15 -25.81
CA SER A 5 0.82 21.55 -26.06
C SER A 5 0.74 22.41 -24.79
N ASN A 6 0.46 21.81 -23.62
CA ASN A 6 0.38 22.51 -22.36
C ASN A 6 1.73 23.17 -22.01
N ARG A 7 1.74 24.51 -21.95
CA ARG A 7 2.95 25.30 -21.74
C ARG A 7 3.59 25.07 -20.38
N ALA A 8 2.80 24.89 -19.34
CA ALA A 8 3.32 24.63 -17.99
C ALA A 8 4.05 23.29 -17.92
N VAL A 9 3.49 22.26 -18.55
CA VAL A 9 4.11 20.94 -18.64
C VAL A 9 5.43 21.00 -19.42
N LEU A 10 5.41 21.61 -20.61
CA LEU A 10 6.59 21.69 -21.48
C LEU A 10 7.69 22.52 -20.83
N ALA A 11 7.37 23.64 -20.17
CA ALA A 11 8.35 24.49 -19.48
C ALA A 11 9.05 23.73 -18.35
N TRP A 12 8.32 22.97 -17.56
CA TRP A 12 8.90 22.17 -16.49
C TRP A 12 9.82 21.07 -17.02
N ILE A 13 9.40 20.38 -18.09
CA ILE A 13 10.22 19.33 -18.72
C ILE A 13 11.51 19.94 -19.27
N ASP A 14 11.45 21.08 -19.95
CA ASP A 14 12.62 21.79 -20.48
C ASP A 14 13.59 22.19 -19.37
N GLU A 15 13.07 22.67 -18.24
CA GLU A 15 13.89 23.02 -17.06
C GLU A 15 14.63 21.77 -16.51
N MET A 16 13.92 20.66 -16.34
CA MET A 16 14.51 19.42 -15.82
C MET A 16 15.52 18.83 -16.81
N ALA A 17 15.23 18.89 -18.10
CA ALA A 17 16.15 18.43 -19.15
C ALA A 17 17.41 19.29 -19.21
N ALA A 18 17.28 20.61 -19.05
CA ALA A 18 18.43 21.52 -19.01
C ALA A 18 19.35 21.21 -17.81
N MET A 19 18.78 20.85 -16.68
CA MET A 19 19.53 20.48 -15.47
C MET A 19 20.22 19.12 -15.61
N THR A 20 19.49 18.09 -16.03
CA THR A 20 19.99 16.70 -16.08
C THR A 20 20.77 16.36 -17.33
N GLN A 21 20.59 17.11 -18.41
CA GLN A 21 21.32 17.03 -19.68
C GLN A 21 21.25 15.66 -20.37
N PRO A 22 20.05 15.11 -20.60
CA PRO A 22 19.92 13.87 -21.38
C PRO A 22 20.30 14.09 -22.84
N ASP A 23 20.74 13.00 -23.51
CA ASP A 23 21.05 13.03 -24.94
C ASP A 23 19.79 13.19 -25.80
N GLN A 24 18.66 12.65 -25.33
CA GLN A 24 17.36 12.76 -26.00
C GLN A 24 16.19 12.59 -25.02
N LEU A 25 15.04 13.08 -25.42
CA LEU A 25 13.77 12.88 -24.74
C LEU A 25 12.88 11.93 -25.54
N VAL A 26 12.27 10.97 -24.86
CA VAL A 26 11.29 10.05 -25.44
C VAL A 26 9.99 10.13 -24.67
N TRP A 27 8.94 10.61 -25.32
CA TRP A 27 7.59 10.63 -24.74
C TRP A 27 6.98 9.23 -24.80
N ILE A 28 6.42 8.79 -23.69
CA ILE A 28 5.73 7.49 -23.59
C ILE A 28 4.27 7.69 -23.96
N ASP A 29 3.89 7.17 -25.12
CA ASP A 29 2.52 7.30 -25.66
C ASP A 29 1.55 6.22 -25.14
N GLY A 30 2.08 5.20 -24.45
CA GLY A 30 1.31 4.09 -23.89
C GLY A 30 0.95 3.00 -24.90
N SER A 31 1.43 3.09 -26.15
CA SER A 31 1.16 2.05 -27.16
C SER A 31 1.96 0.77 -26.84
N GLU A 32 1.36 -0.38 -27.13
CA GLU A 32 2.03 -1.67 -26.96
C GLU A 32 3.26 -1.78 -27.88
N ALA A 33 3.22 -1.19 -29.06
CA ALA A 33 4.35 -1.18 -29.98
C ALA A 33 5.58 -0.48 -29.37
N GLN A 34 5.38 0.68 -28.75
CA GLN A 34 6.46 1.40 -28.07
C GLN A 34 6.99 0.63 -26.86
N LEU A 35 6.10 0.09 -26.03
CA LEU A 35 6.48 -0.67 -24.85
C LEU A 35 7.26 -1.94 -25.22
N GLU A 36 6.86 -2.63 -26.29
CA GLU A 36 7.58 -3.81 -26.77
C GLU A 36 8.98 -3.45 -27.28
N GLU A 37 9.13 -2.33 -27.96
CA GLU A 37 10.45 -1.84 -28.39
C GLU A 37 11.35 -1.52 -27.17
N LEU A 38 10.77 -0.92 -26.13
CA LEU A 38 11.50 -0.65 -24.88
C LEU A 38 11.89 -1.93 -24.14
N ARG A 39 11.02 -2.96 -24.14
CA ARG A 39 11.38 -4.29 -23.58
C ARG A 39 12.56 -4.90 -24.32
N LYS A 40 12.58 -4.81 -25.64
CA LYS A 40 13.72 -5.28 -26.44
C LYS A 40 15.01 -4.53 -26.11
N GLN A 41 14.95 -3.21 -26.00
CA GLN A 41 16.10 -2.39 -25.61
C GLN A 41 16.60 -2.75 -24.21
N ALA A 42 15.72 -2.92 -23.24
CA ALA A 42 16.06 -3.30 -21.87
C ALA A 42 16.65 -4.71 -21.78
N CYS A 43 16.17 -5.65 -22.60
CA CYS A 43 16.78 -6.98 -22.72
C CYS A 43 18.17 -6.91 -23.34
N ALA A 44 18.35 -6.12 -24.39
CA ALA A 44 19.64 -5.96 -25.06
C ALA A 44 20.71 -5.32 -24.16
N SER A 45 20.31 -4.39 -23.29
CA SER A 45 21.21 -3.77 -22.31
C SER A 45 21.45 -4.60 -21.05
N GLY A 46 20.68 -5.67 -20.85
CA GLY A 46 20.72 -6.49 -19.63
C GLY A 46 19.98 -5.90 -18.44
N GLU A 47 19.21 -4.83 -18.63
CA GLU A 47 18.39 -4.23 -17.56
C GLU A 47 17.29 -5.18 -17.11
N ILE A 48 16.70 -5.95 -18.05
CA ILE A 48 15.75 -7.02 -17.77
C ILE A 48 16.12 -8.28 -18.54
N GLU A 49 15.61 -9.43 -18.09
CA GLU A 49 15.74 -10.71 -18.78
C GLU A 49 14.36 -11.26 -19.10
N ARG A 50 14.14 -11.68 -20.36
CA ARG A 50 12.89 -12.33 -20.75
C ARG A 50 12.83 -13.73 -20.16
N LEU A 51 11.70 -14.06 -19.54
CA LEU A 51 11.46 -15.38 -18.95
C LEU A 51 10.82 -16.34 -19.97
N ASN A 52 10.60 -17.59 -19.54
CA ASN A 52 9.99 -18.64 -20.33
C ASN A 52 8.61 -18.24 -20.85
N GLU A 53 8.47 -18.11 -22.17
CA GLU A 53 7.25 -17.58 -22.78
C GLU A 53 6.06 -18.55 -22.71
N GLU A 54 6.31 -19.86 -22.59
CA GLU A 54 5.25 -20.86 -22.43
C GLU A 54 4.69 -20.88 -21.00
N LYS A 55 5.58 -20.80 -19.98
CA LYS A 55 5.20 -20.88 -18.57
C LYS A 55 4.85 -19.53 -17.96
N LEU A 56 5.52 -18.47 -18.41
CA LEU A 56 5.41 -17.11 -17.89
C LEU A 56 5.34 -16.11 -19.04
N PRO A 57 4.28 -16.15 -19.87
CA PRO A 57 4.18 -15.30 -21.06
C PRO A 57 4.26 -13.81 -20.71
N GLY A 58 5.13 -13.09 -21.42
CA GLY A 58 5.32 -11.65 -21.22
C GLY A 58 5.92 -11.25 -19.88
N CYS A 59 6.56 -12.18 -19.17
CA CYS A 59 7.20 -11.92 -17.89
C CYS A 59 8.69 -11.66 -18.05
N TYR A 60 9.23 -10.86 -17.13
CA TYR A 60 10.63 -10.44 -17.11
C TYR A 60 11.20 -10.48 -15.70
N LEU A 61 12.52 -10.62 -15.62
CA LEU A 61 13.29 -10.56 -14.39
C LEU A 61 14.18 -9.32 -14.40
N HIS A 62 14.23 -8.64 -13.26
CA HIS A 62 15.13 -7.52 -12.99
C HIS A 62 15.89 -7.74 -11.68
N ARG A 63 17.13 -7.26 -11.61
CA ARG A 63 17.91 -7.19 -10.36
C ARG A 63 18.34 -5.76 -10.12
N THR A 64 18.06 -5.25 -8.92
CA THR A 64 18.58 -3.96 -8.49
C THR A 64 20.03 -4.09 -8.03
N ALA A 65 20.72 -2.98 -7.82
CA ALA A 65 22.00 -2.99 -7.12
C ALA A 65 21.85 -3.62 -5.73
N VAL A 66 22.89 -4.28 -5.24
CA VAL A 66 22.88 -5.02 -3.96
C VAL A 66 22.55 -4.11 -2.77
N ASN A 67 22.89 -2.83 -2.84
CA ASN A 67 22.61 -1.83 -1.81
C ASN A 67 21.30 -1.06 -2.03
N ASP A 68 20.44 -1.50 -2.95
CA ASP A 68 19.23 -0.78 -3.36
C ASP A 68 18.04 -1.75 -3.50
N VAL A 69 17.59 -2.28 -2.37
CA VAL A 69 16.66 -3.42 -2.31
C VAL A 69 15.39 -3.15 -1.52
N ALA A 70 15.26 -1.94 -0.94
CA ALA A 70 14.13 -1.57 -0.09
C ALA A 70 13.89 -0.06 -0.13
N ARG A 71 12.71 0.36 0.35
CA ARG A 71 12.45 1.77 0.64
C ARG A 71 13.42 2.28 1.71
N VAL A 72 13.84 3.53 1.56
CA VAL A 72 14.80 4.17 2.47
C VAL A 72 14.09 5.28 3.28
N GLU A 73 13.50 4.91 4.40
CA GLU A 73 12.72 5.83 5.23
C GLU A 73 13.58 6.96 5.81
N ASP A 74 14.82 6.66 6.20
CA ASP A 74 15.80 7.63 6.70
C ASP A 74 16.29 8.62 5.63
N ARG A 75 16.06 8.32 4.35
CA ARG A 75 16.42 9.16 3.20
C ARG A 75 15.20 9.77 2.51
N THR A 76 14.02 9.63 3.12
CA THR A 76 12.74 10.15 2.61
C THR A 76 12.36 11.39 3.38
N PHE A 77 12.09 12.48 2.65
CA PHE A 77 11.87 13.82 3.21
C PHE A 77 10.53 14.40 2.77
N ILE A 78 9.91 15.13 3.69
CA ILE A 78 8.79 16.03 3.41
C ILE A 78 9.30 17.47 3.62
N CYS A 79 9.56 18.17 2.53
CA CYS A 79 10.13 19.50 2.54
C CYS A 79 9.05 20.56 2.28
N CYS A 80 8.10 20.67 3.21
CA CYS A 80 7.13 21.73 3.25
C CYS A 80 7.79 23.03 3.75
N LYS A 81 7.11 24.18 3.54
CA LYS A 81 7.68 25.51 3.82
C LYS A 81 8.01 25.71 5.29
N LYS A 82 7.20 25.15 6.20
CA LYS A 82 7.41 25.27 7.65
C LYS A 82 7.70 23.89 8.24
N GLN A 83 8.76 23.77 9.00
CA GLN A 83 9.14 22.52 9.65
C GLN A 83 8.02 21.92 10.50
N GLU A 84 7.30 22.75 11.21
CA GLU A 84 6.18 22.33 12.06
C GLU A 84 5.05 21.62 11.28
N ASP A 85 4.89 21.93 10.00
CA ASP A 85 3.86 21.31 9.15
C ASP A 85 4.26 19.90 8.68
N ALA A 86 5.54 19.55 8.73
CA ALA A 86 6.00 18.18 8.49
C ALA A 86 5.70 17.24 9.68
N GLY A 87 5.64 17.78 10.86
CA GLY A 87 5.37 17.05 12.09
C GLY A 87 6.54 16.20 12.58
N PRO A 88 6.36 15.52 13.73
CA PRO A 88 7.43 14.76 14.37
C PRO A 88 7.72 13.41 13.70
N THR A 89 6.90 12.99 12.74
CA THR A 89 7.01 11.66 12.09
C THR A 89 7.73 11.71 10.75
N ASN A 90 8.03 12.90 10.24
CA ASN A 90 8.69 13.08 8.95
C ASN A 90 10.09 13.68 9.11
N HIS A 91 11.01 13.25 8.26
CA HIS A 91 12.27 13.97 8.07
C HIS A 91 12.01 15.23 7.27
N TRP A 92 12.57 16.34 7.71
CA TRP A 92 12.38 17.62 7.07
C TRP A 92 13.72 18.32 6.81
N MET A 93 13.76 19.07 5.73
CA MET A 93 14.81 20.04 5.41
C MET A 93 14.14 21.25 4.77
N ASP A 94 14.69 22.44 4.97
CA ASP A 94 14.20 23.65 4.31
C ASP A 94 14.11 23.42 2.79
N PRO A 95 12.98 23.77 2.15
CA PRO A 95 12.80 23.50 0.72
C PRO A 95 13.89 24.11 -0.17
N GLN A 96 14.31 25.35 0.10
CA GLN A 96 15.37 26.00 -0.72
C GLN A 96 16.71 25.31 -0.55
N GLU A 97 17.05 24.92 0.67
CA GLU A 97 18.26 24.14 0.96
C GLU A 97 18.23 22.77 0.25
N MET A 98 17.09 22.09 0.30
CA MET A 98 16.94 20.78 -0.36
C MET A 98 16.99 20.93 -1.89
N TYR A 99 16.33 21.92 -2.48
CA TYR A 99 16.43 22.15 -3.93
C TYR A 99 17.88 22.42 -4.36
N ALA A 100 18.63 23.22 -3.60
CA ALA A 100 20.02 23.48 -3.90
C ALA A 100 20.89 22.21 -3.84
N LYS A 101 20.64 21.37 -2.84
CA LYS A 101 21.32 20.07 -2.68
C LYS A 101 20.98 19.12 -3.83
N LEU A 102 19.71 18.97 -4.17
CA LEU A 102 19.25 18.12 -5.26
C LEU A 102 19.77 18.61 -6.61
N LYS A 103 19.81 19.91 -6.85
CA LYS A 103 20.36 20.50 -8.08
C LYS A 103 21.79 20.04 -8.33
N LYS A 104 22.63 19.98 -7.31
CA LYS A 104 23.99 19.47 -7.42
C LYS A 104 24.03 18.01 -7.84
N LEU A 105 23.14 17.19 -7.27
CA LEU A 105 23.06 15.76 -7.56
C LEU A 105 22.50 15.47 -8.95
N TYR A 106 21.55 16.26 -9.41
CA TYR A 106 20.90 16.07 -10.71
C TYR A 106 21.66 16.69 -11.88
N THR A 107 22.51 17.69 -11.65
CA THR A 107 23.20 18.40 -12.74
C THR A 107 24.03 17.41 -13.55
N GLY A 108 23.67 17.25 -14.83
CA GLY A 108 24.33 16.32 -15.75
C GLY A 108 24.09 14.84 -15.45
N ALA A 109 23.16 14.47 -14.57
CA ALA A 109 22.93 13.09 -14.16
C ALA A 109 22.42 12.18 -15.29
N MET A 110 21.87 12.76 -16.36
CA MET A 110 21.35 11.99 -17.51
C MET A 110 22.23 12.11 -18.76
N LYS A 111 23.45 12.64 -18.64
CA LYS A 111 24.39 12.66 -19.77
C LYS A 111 24.65 11.25 -20.28
N GLY A 112 24.57 11.06 -21.60
CA GLY A 112 24.72 9.75 -22.23
C GLY A 112 23.48 8.87 -22.09
N ARG A 113 22.38 9.40 -21.57
CA ARG A 113 21.14 8.67 -21.30
C ARG A 113 19.95 9.31 -22.00
N THR A 114 18.87 8.53 -22.10
CA THR A 114 17.56 9.02 -22.56
C THR A 114 16.72 9.40 -21.36
N MET A 115 16.06 10.57 -21.44
CA MET A 115 14.99 10.93 -20.52
C MET A 115 13.67 10.47 -21.08
N TYR A 116 12.99 9.56 -20.39
CA TYR A 116 11.63 9.14 -20.71
C TYR A 116 10.63 10.05 -20.01
N VAL A 117 9.65 10.52 -20.76
CA VAL A 117 8.59 11.39 -20.27
C VAL A 117 7.30 10.58 -20.18
N ILE A 118 6.85 10.30 -18.97
CA ILE A 118 5.71 9.41 -18.71
C ILE A 118 4.52 10.20 -18.20
N PRO A 119 3.56 10.57 -19.07
CA PRO A 119 2.26 11.05 -18.58
C PRO A 119 1.49 9.89 -17.99
N TYR A 120 1.01 10.02 -16.76
CA TYR A 120 0.29 8.95 -16.08
C TYR A 120 -0.89 9.46 -15.27
N SER A 121 -1.88 8.60 -15.09
CA SER A 121 -3.04 8.84 -14.25
C SER A 121 -3.02 7.94 -13.03
N MET A 122 -3.22 8.54 -11.88
CA MET A 122 -3.63 7.84 -10.67
C MET A 122 -5.17 7.87 -10.64
N GLY A 123 -5.77 6.68 -10.81
CA GLY A 123 -7.21 6.53 -11.00
C GLY A 123 -7.65 6.45 -12.48
N VAL A 124 -8.90 6.12 -12.69
CA VAL A 124 -9.50 6.00 -14.01
C VAL A 124 -9.51 7.36 -14.71
N VAL A 125 -8.97 7.44 -15.92
CA VAL A 125 -8.90 8.70 -16.68
C VAL A 125 -10.30 9.31 -16.85
N GLY A 126 -10.42 10.60 -16.51
CA GLY A 126 -11.69 11.32 -16.57
C GLY A 126 -12.57 11.14 -15.33
N SER A 127 -12.21 10.28 -14.40
CA SER A 127 -12.92 10.13 -13.12
C SER A 127 -12.74 11.37 -12.23
N PRO A 128 -13.75 11.74 -11.42
CA PRO A 128 -13.58 12.78 -10.40
C PRO A 128 -12.54 12.47 -9.33
N PHE A 129 -12.15 11.20 -9.18
CA PHE A 129 -11.04 10.79 -8.32
C PHE A 129 -9.67 11.00 -8.96
N ALA A 130 -9.59 10.97 -10.31
CA ALA A 130 -8.31 10.92 -11.01
C ALA A 130 -7.46 12.15 -10.78
N LYS A 131 -6.17 11.93 -10.60
CA LYS A 131 -5.11 12.93 -10.57
C LYS A 131 -4.02 12.53 -11.54
N TYR A 132 -3.41 13.51 -12.18
CA TYR A 132 -2.46 13.27 -13.25
C TYR A 132 -1.06 13.73 -12.86
N GLY A 133 -0.07 13.05 -13.38
CA GLY A 133 1.32 13.40 -13.17
C GLY A 133 2.17 13.16 -14.40
N ILE A 134 3.39 13.66 -14.34
CA ILE A 134 4.46 13.31 -15.27
C ILE A 134 5.63 12.81 -14.44
N GLU A 135 6.10 11.63 -14.76
CA GLU A 135 7.38 11.15 -14.26
C GLU A 135 8.43 11.24 -15.36
N LEU A 136 9.54 11.91 -15.06
CA LEU A 136 10.74 11.93 -15.88
C LEU A 136 11.72 10.93 -15.29
N THR A 137 12.28 10.05 -16.13
CA THR A 137 13.20 9.00 -15.67
C THR A 137 14.20 8.62 -16.74
N ASP A 138 15.37 8.16 -16.34
CA ASP A 138 16.41 7.59 -17.22
C ASP A 138 16.37 6.04 -17.25
N SER A 139 15.33 5.41 -16.69
CA SER A 139 15.23 3.97 -16.55
C SER A 139 14.08 3.40 -17.36
N ILE A 140 14.37 2.45 -18.26
CA ILE A 140 13.34 1.69 -18.98
C ILE A 140 12.56 0.79 -17.99
N TYR A 141 13.22 0.23 -16.98
CA TYR A 141 12.57 -0.53 -15.94
C TYR A 141 11.45 0.27 -15.26
N VAL A 142 11.70 1.54 -14.97
CA VAL A 142 10.67 2.45 -14.41
C VAL A 142 9.52 2.63 -15.39
N VAL A 143 9.80 2.88 -16.67
CA VAL A 143 8.75 3.03 -17.71
C VAL A 143 7.84 1.81 -17.75
N LEU A 144 8.43 0.61 -17.80
CA LEU A 144 7.67 -0.64 -17.91
C LEU A 144 6.86 -0.94 -16.65
N ASN A 145 7.41 -0.66 -15.47
CA ASN A 145 6.67 -0.80 -14.22
C ASN A 145 5.53 0.23 -14.11
N MET A 146 5.78 1.49 -14.49
CA MET A 146 4.74 2.53 -14.48
C MET A 146 3.59 2.17 -15.44
N ALA A 147 3.89 1.55 -16.57
CA ALA A 147 2.87 1.10 -17.52
C ALA A 147 1.97 -0.01 -16.95
N ILE A 148 2.47 -0.81 -16.00
CA ILE A 148 1.68 -1.81 -15.27
C ILE A 148 0.92 -1.16 -14.11
N MET A 149 1.61 -0.33 -13.34
CA MET A 149 1.10 0.22 -12.07
C MET A 149 0.13 1.39 -12.24
N THR A 150 0.20 2.09 -13.37
CA THR A 150 -0.61 3.29 -13.65
C THR A 150 -1.13 3.24 -15.07
N ARG A 151 -2.04 4.16 -15.38
CA ARG A 151 -2.51 4.35 -16.75
C ARG A 151 -1.64 5.41 -17.39
N VAL A 152 -0.92 5.05 -18.46
CA VAL A 152 0.11 5.91 -19.07
C VAL A 152 -0.24 6.30 -20.50
N GLY A 153 0.24 7.45 -20.95
CA GLY A 153 0.34 7.80 -22.34
C GLY A 153 -0.55 8.94 -22.82
N ARG A 154 -0.92 8.86 -24.10
CA ARG A 154 -1.61 9.94 -24.81
C ARG A 154 -2.94 10.34 -24.16
N ALA A 155 -3.75 9.37 -23.76
CA ALA A 155 -5.06 9.66 -23.17
C ALA A 155 -4.94 10.52 -21.89
N VAL A 156 -3.85 10.35 -21.14
CA VAL A 156 -3.55 11.16 -19.96
C VAL A 156 -3.07 12.56 -20.38
N ALA A 157 -2.14 12.62 -21.33
CA ALA A 157 -1.62 13.90 -21.83
C ALA A 157 -2.74 14.81 -22.40
N ASP A 158 -3.74 14.22 -23.03
CA ASP A 158 -4.86 14.95 -23.63
C ASP A 158 -5.77 15.63 -22.59
N VAL A 159 -5.83 15.12 -21.35
CA VAL A 159 -6.70 15.65 -20.28
C VAL A 159 -5.95 16.38 -19.18
N MET A 160 -4.62 16.43 -19.24
CA MET A 160 -3.77 17.02 -18.21
C MET A 160 -3.86 18.54 -18.21
N GLY A 161 -4.14 19.11 -17.03
CA GLY A 161 -4.11 20.56 -16.78
C GLY A 161 -2.77 21.04 -16.22
N ASP A 162 -2.77 22.25 -15.68
CA ASP A 162 -1.58 22.88 -15.11
C ASP A 162 -1.25 22.40 -13.68
N ASP A 163 -2.19 21.70 -13.05
CA ASP A 163 -2.10 21.18 -11.68
C ASP A 163 -1.49 19.77 -11.59
N PHE A 164 -0.79 19.33 -12.62
CA PHE A 164 -0.16 18.01 -12.65
C PHE A 164 0.91 17.86 -11.56
N VAL A 165 1.09 16.63 -11.08
CA VAL A 165 2.18 16.28 -10.14
C VAL A 165 3.46 16.05 -10.94
N LYS A 166 4.53 16.71 -10.49
CA LYS A 166 5.86 16.71 -11.11
C LYS A 166 6.74 15.68 -10.43
N GLY A 167 7.22 14.70 -11.17
CA GLY A 167 8.11 13.67 -10.67
C GLY A 167 9.41 13.61 -11.47
N LEU A 168 10.55 13.78 -10.81
CA LEU A 168 11.86 13.61 -11.43
C LEU A 168 12.61 12.48 -10.75
N HIS A 169 12.95 11.46 -11.52
CA HIS A 169 13.78 10.34 -11.09
C HIS A 169 15.04 10.23 -11.96
N ALA A 170 16.19 10.07 -11.33
CA ALA A 170 17.44 9.69 -11.99
C ALA A 170 18.13 8.60 -11.17
N LYS A 171 18.57 7.53 -11.84
CA LYS A 171 19.40 6.50 -11.18
C LYS A 171 20.74 7.06 -10.74
N ALA A 172 21.31 8.00 -11.50
CA ALA A 172 22.64 8.54 -11.27
C ALA A 172 23.66 7.41 -11.06
N ASP A 173 24.42 7.45 -9.99
CA ASP A 173 25.45 6.45 -9.66
C ASP A 173 24.97 5.38 -8.67
N ILE A 174 23.69 5.37 -8.30
CA ILE A 174 23.14 4.49 -7.26
C ILE A 174 23.93 4.61 -5.93
N ASP A 175 24.36 5.81 -5.62
CA ASP A 175 25.13 6.09 -4.41
C ASP A 175 24.21 6.20 -3.18
N PRO A 176 24.30 5.27 -2.21
CA PRO A 176 23.42 5.30 -1.02
C PRO A 176 23.64 6.51 -0.12
N GLU A 177 24.86 7.11 -0.14
CA GLU A 177 25.17 8.31 0.65
C GLU A 177 24.48 9.56 0.11
N ASN A 178 24.19 9.58 -1.19
CA ASN A 178 23.54 10.68 -1.90
C ASN A 178 22.16 10.27 -2.46
N ARG A 179 21.53 9.26 -1.86
CA ARG A 179 20.20 8.81 -2.20
C ARG A 179 19.16 9.64 -1.44
N TYR A 180 18.23 10.22 -2.19
CA TYR A 180 17.17 11.05 -1.62
C TYR A 180 15.85 10.78 -2.31
N ILE A 181 14.78 10.65 -1.53
CA ILE A 181 13.39 10.62 -1.99
C ILE A 181 12.68 11.81 -1.33
N VAL A 182 12.41 12.86 -2.08
CA VAL A 182 12.00 14.15 -1.55
C VAL A 182 10.64 14.56 -2.10
N HIS A 183 9.80 15.08 -1.21
CA HIS A 183 8.48 15.60 -1.53
C HIS A 183 8.43 17.08 -1.18
N PHE A 184 7.93 17.90 -2.11
CA PHE A 184 7.63 19.30 -1.92
C PHE A 184 6.10 19.49 -2.08
N PRO A 185 5.33 19.30 -1.00
CA PRO A 185 3.86 19.20 -1.11
C PRO A 185 3.20 20.42 -1.72
N GLU A 186 3.64 21.63 -1.34
CA GLU A 186 3.08 22.88 -1.86
C GLU A 186 3.40 23.11 -3.34
N ASP A 187 4.44 22.45 -3.86
CA ASP A 187 4.87 22.56 -5.26
C ASP A 187 4.40 21.38 -6.12
N ASN A 188 3.63 20.43 -5.57
CA ASN A 188 3.26 19.20 -6.24
C ASN A 188 4.45 18.48 -6.90
N THR A 189 5.59 18.42 -6.19
CA THR A 189 6.84 17.94 -6.76
C THR A 189 7.43 16.80 -5.93
N ILE A 190 7.91 15.77 -6.64
CA ILE A 190 8.60 14.61 -6.08
C ILE A 190 9.94 14.47 -6.80
N MET A 191 11.02 14.30 -6.05
CA MET A 191 12.36 14.11 -6.62
C MET A 191 13.04 12.90 -5.97
N SER A 192 13.45 11.92 -6.78
CA SER A 192 14.11 10.70 -6.35
C SER A 192 15.44 10.54 -7.12
N VAL A 193 16.52 10.38 -6.40
CA VAL A 193 17.86 10.29 -6.99
C VAL A 193 18.70 9.19 -6.33
N ASN A 194 19.55 8.54 -7.11
CA ASN A 194 20.47 7.48 -6.68
C ASN A 194 19.77 6.19 -6.22
N SER A 195 18.57 5.91 -6.73
CA SER A 195 17.88 4.63 -6.54
C SER A 195 17.34 4.11 -7.87
N GLY A 196 17.29 2.80 -8.00
CA GLY A 196 16.59 2.06 -9.05
C GLY A 196 15.57 1.07 -8.49
N TYR A 197 15.37 1.04 -7.16
CA TYR A 197 14.40 0.18 -6.52
C TYR A 197 12.98 0.72 -6.67
N GLY A 198 12.03 -0.14 -7.10
CA GLY A 198 10.66 0.23 -7.42
C GLY A 198 9.95 1.06 -6.35
N GLY A 199 10.08 0.73 -5.08
CA GLY A 199 9.46 1.48 -3.98
C GLY A 199 9.96 2.92 -3.84
N ASN A 200 11.11 3.25 -4.42
CA ASN A 200 11.71 4.59 -4.39
C ASN A 200 11.54 5.35 -5.71
N VAL A 201 11.23 4.65 -6.81
CA VAL A 201 11.32 5.23 -8.16
C VAL A 201 10.01 5.18 -8.94
N LEU A 202 9.04 4.37 -8.52
CA LEU A 202 7.67 4.40 -9.05
C LEU A 202 6.91 5.52 -8.33
N LEU A 203 7.10 6.74 -8.80
CA LEU A 203 6.70 7.94 -8.06
C LEU A 203 5.19 8.12 -7.94
N GLY A 204 4.40 7.41 -8.75
CA GLY A 204 2.95 7.37 -8.61
C GLY A 204 2.46 6.62 -7.38
N LYS A 205 3.23 5.67 -6.86
CA LYS A 205 2.79 4.79 -5.77
C LYS A 205 2.79 5.50 -4.41
N LYS A 206 3.79 5.30 -3.58
CA LYS A 206 3.81 5.86 -2.21
C LYS A 206 4.03 7.37 -2.19
N CYS A 207 4.85 7.87 -3.09
CA CYS A 207 5.18 9.30 -3.14
C CYS A 207 3.96 10.14 -3.53
N PHE A 208 3.34 9.85 -4.66
CA PHE A 208 2.16 10.58 -5.11
C PHE A 208 0.89 10.11 -4.40
N ALA A 209 0.56 8.81 -4.49
CA ALA A 209 -0.73 8.30 -4.06
C ALA A 209 -0.98 8.39 -2.55
N LEU A 210 0.06 8.53 -1.74
CA LEU A 210 -0.06 8.70 -0.28
C LEU A 210 0.55 10.02 0.21
N ARG A 211 1.84 10.26 0.02
CA ARG A 211 2.51 11.43 0.64
C ARG A 211 2.01 12.76 0.06
N ILE A 212 2.02 12.94 -1.24
CA ILE A 212 1.44 14.13 -1.87
C ILE A 212 -0.08 14.13 -1.76
N ALA A 213 -0.72 13.00 -2.00
CA ALA A 213 -2.17 12.88 -2.01
C ALA A 213 -2.81 13.11 -0.63
N SER A 214 -2.18 12.69 0.46
CA SER A 214 -2.70 13.00 1.81
C SER A 214 -2.71 14.50 2.10
N HIS A 215 -1.69 15.23 1.62
CA HIS A 215 -1.66 16.69 1.68
C HIS A 215 -2.75 17.33 0.81
N LEU A 216 -2.86 16.90 -0.46
CA LEU A 216 -3.89 17.41 -1.39
C LEU A 216 -5.30 17.10 -0.88
N GLY A 217 -5.53 15.90 -0.38
CA GLY A 217 -6.83 15.49 0.14
C GLY A 217 -7.28 16.36 1.30
N ARG A 218 -6.38 16.69 2.22
CA ARG A 218 -6.68 17.58 3.33
C ARG A 218 -7.12 18.98 2.83
N GLN A 219 -6.50 19.48 1.79
CA GLN A 219 -6.86 20.77 1.19
C GLN A 219 -8.14 20.73 0.37
N GLN A 220 -8.42 19.62 -0.29
CA GLN A 220 -9.50 19.48 -1.27
C GLN A 220 -10.73 18.72 -0.74
N GLY A 221 -10.68 18.22 0.48
CA GLY A 221 -11.81 17.53 1.12
C GLY A 221 -11.98 16.07 0.71
N TRP A 222 -10.89 15.36 0.45
CA TRP A 222 -10.88 13.90 0.21
C TRP A 222 -9.72 13.25 0.97
N MET A 223 -9.66 11.93 0.99
CA MET A 223 -8.65 11.19 1.76
C MET A 223 -7.87 10.23 0.89
N ALA A 224 -6.56 10.17 1.11
CA ALA A 224 -5.66 9.17 0.52
C ALA A 224 -5.15 8.27 1.64
N GLU A 225 -5.48 6.98 1.55
CA GLU A 225 -5.26 6.05 2.65
C GLU A 225 -4.50 4.80 2.22
N HIS A 226 -3.68 4.29 3.12
CA HIS A 226 -2.94 3.05 2.94
C HIS A 226 -3.86 1.86 3.26
N MET A 227 -4.82 1.62 2.36
CA MET A 227 -5.89 0.66 2.55
C MET A 227 -6.11 -0.22 1.33
N LEU A 228 -6.45 -1.47 1.58
CA LEU A 228 -7.10 -2.32 0.60
C LEU A 228 -8.57 -1.90 0.44
N ILE A 229 -9.16 -2.25 -0.70
CA ILE A 229 -10.61 -2.12 -0.96
C ILE A 229 -11.13 -3.47 -1.38
N LEU A 230 -12.13 -3.97 -0.67
CA LEU A 230 -12.66 -5.31 -0.82
C LEU A 230 -14.18 -5.28 -0.94
N GLY A 231 -14.73 -6.06 -1.88
CA GLY A 231 -16.15 -6.34 -2.00
C GLY A 231 -16.48 -7.74 -1.50
N VAL A 232 -17.53 -7.88 -0.71
CA VAL A 232 -18.06 -9.16 -0.28
C VAL A 232 -19.46 -9.32 -0.86
N GLU A 233 -19.65 -10.32 -1.71
CA GLU A 233 -20.92 -10.67 -2.32
C GLU A 233 -21.58 -11.79 -1.51
N ASN A 234 -22.82 -11.54 -1.09
CA ASN A 234 -23.62 -12.52 -0.37
C ASN A 234 -24.31 -13.51 -1.34
N PRO A 235 -24.95 -14.59 -0.82
CA PRO A 235 -25.66 -15.56 -1.67
C PRO A 235 -26.79 -14.97 -2.53
N GLN A 236 -27.29 -13.78 -2.19
CA GLN A 236 -28.33 -13.09 -2.95
C GLN A 236 -27.77 -12.19 -4.07
N GLY A 237 -26.44 -12.15 -4.22
CA GLY A 237 -25.78 -11.34 -5.23
C GLY A 237 -25.57 -9.87 -4.85
N GLU A 238 -25.85 -9.49 -3.61
CA GLU A 238 -25.59 -8.15 -3.09
C GLU A 238 -24.11 -8.01 -2.71
N VAL A 239 -23.44 -6.97 -3.20
CA VAL A 239 -22.03 -6.69 -2.89
C VAL A 239 -21.94 -5.51 -1.94
N ARG A 240 -21.22 -5.70 -0.84
CA ARG A 240 -20.92 -4.67 0.15
C ARG A 240 -19.41 -4.48 0.21
N TYR A 241 -18.96 -3.21 0.30
CA TYR A 241 -17.54 -2.88 0.21
C TYR A 241 -17.02 -2.36 1.53
N LEU A 242 -15.76 -2.69 1.79
CA LEU A 242 -14.99 -2.18 2.93
C LEU A 242 -13.60 -1.75 2.50
N ALA A 243 -13.02 -0.83 3.27
CA ALA A 243 -11.62 -0.44 3.18
C ALA A 243 -10.92 -0.86 4.46
N ALA A 244 -9.68 -1.37 4.35
CA ALA A 244 -8.96 -1.87 5.53
C ALA A 244 -7.49 -1.46 5.51
N ALA A 245 -7.00 -0.97 6.64
CA ALA A 245 -5.61 -0.57 6.85
C ALA A 245 -4.92 -1.52 7.83
N PHE A 246 -3.76 -2.03 7.40
CA PHE A 246 -2.90 -2.87 8.22
C PHE A 246 -1.44 -2.45 8.02
N PRO A 247 -0.60 -2.46 9.07
CA PRO A 247 0.84 -2.29 8.93
C PRO A 247 1.45 -3.37 8.04
N SER A 248 2.70 -3.15 7.62
CA SER A 248 3.45 -4.14 6.83
C SER A 248 3.48 -5.51 7.52
N ALA A 249 3.40 -6.58 6.73
CA ALA A 249 3.40 -7.97 7.18
C ALA A 249 2.21 -8.37 8.07
N CYS A 250 1.10 -7.66 8.00
CA CYS A 250 -0.14 -7.98 8.74
C CYS A 250 -1.26 -8.56 7.86
N GLY A 251 -0.94 -9.04 6.65
CA GLY A 251 -1.86 -9.81 5.82
C GLY A 251 -2.79 -9.00 4.93
N LYS A 252 -2.46 -7.74 4.61
CA LYS A 252 -3.32 -6.87 3.79
C LYS A 252 -3.60 -7.45 2.40
N THR A 253 -2.59 -7.84 1.65
CA THR A 253 -2.76 -8.43 0.32
C THR A 253 -3.52 -9.75 0.36
N ASN A 254 -3.27 -10.58 1.37
CA ASN A 254 -4.00 -11.84 1.55
C ASN A 254 -5.49 -11.61 1.82
N LEU A 255 -5.83 -10.57 2.59
CA LEU A 255 -7.23 -10.20 2.81
C LEU A 255 -7.88 -9.66 1.53
N ALA A 256 -7.17 -8.82 0.78
CA ALA A 256 -7.69 -8.21 -0.46
C ALA A 256 -8.07 -9.25 -1.54
N MET A 257 -7.41 -10.40 -1.53
CA MET A 257 -7.58 -11.48 -2.51
C MET A 257 -8.07 -12.77 -1.85
N LEU A 258 -8.76 -12.66 -0.74
CA LEU A 258 -9.23 -13.76 0.09
C LEU A 258 -10.12 -14.72 -0.71
N ILE A 259 -9.91 -16.03 -0.48
CA ILE A 259 -10.80 -17.08 -0.97
C ILE A 259 -11.67 -17.54 0.20
N PRO A 260 -13.02 -17.42 0.10
CA PRO A 260 -13.91 -17.87 1.16
C PRO A 260 -13.71 -19.35 1.51
N PRO A 261 -13.99 -19.76 2.77
CA PRO A 261 -14.06 -21.17 3.12
C PRO A 261 -15.07 -21.93 2.25
N GLU A 262 -14.87 -23.23 2.11
CA GLU A 262 -15.65 -24.06 1.17
C GLU A 262 -17.16 -23.94 1.37
N HIS A 263 -17.64 -24.00 2.61
CA HIS A 263 -19.08 -23.91 2.86
C HIS A 263 -19.68 -22.53 2.50
N TYR A 264 -18.90 -21.44 2.66
CA TYR A 264 -19.28 -20.11 2.18
C TYR A 264 -19.36 -20.08 0.64
N ARG A 265 -18.39 -20.66 -0.04
CA ARG A 265 -18.38 -20.75 -1.52
C ARG A 265 -19.56 -21.56 -2.05
N LYS A 266 -19.86 -22.69 -1.43
CA LYS A 266 -21.02 -23.53 -1.78
C LYS A 266 -22.34 -22.80 -1.55
N ALA A 267 -22.41 -21.92 -0.56
CA ALA A 267 -23.58 -21.09 -0.30
C ALA A 267 -23.72 -19.92 -1.27
N GLY A 268 -22.68 -19.60 -2.05
CA GLY A 268 -22.71 -18.54 -3.05
C GLY A 268 -21.96 -17.26 -2.67
N TRP A 269 -21.22 -17.25 -1.57
CA TRP A 269 -20.38 -16.12 -1.18
C TRP A 269 -19.19 -15.97 -2.11
N LYS A 270 -18.88 -14.72 -2.46
CA LYS A 270 -17.72 -14.34 -3.26
C LYS A 270 -17.01 -13.14 -2.64
N VAL A 271 -15.71 -13.05 -2.92
CA VAL A 271 -14.90 -11.90 -2.53
C VAL A 271 -14.29 -11.29 -3.79
N TRP A 272 -14.36 -9.97 -3.88
CA TRP A 272 -13.89 -9.18 -5.02
C TRP A 272 -12.80 -8.21 -4.57
N CYS A 273 -11.65 -8.23 -5.25
CA CYS A 273 -10.56 -7.28 -5.02
C CYS A 273 -10.78 -6.03 -5.87
N VAL A 274 -10.89 -4.88 -5.23
CA VAL A 274 -10.86 -3.57 -5.90
C VAL A 274 -9.46 -2.97 -5.83
N GLY A 275 -8.75 -3.19 -4.71
CA GLY A 275 -7.37 -2.77 -4.54
C GLY A 275 -6.73 -3.45 -3.34
N ASP A 276 -5.40 -3.60 -3.36
CA ASP A 276 -4.67 -4.29 -2.30
C ASP A 276 -3.90 -3.36 -1.36
N ASP A 277 -3.67 -2.10 -1.74
CA ASP A 277 -2.69 -1.28 -1.03
C ASP A 277 -3.12 0.17 -0.78
N ILE A 278 -3.75 0.84 -1.74
CA ILE A 278 -4.08 2.27 -1.67
C ILE A 278 -5.54 2.50 -2.04
N ALA A 279 -6.20 3.34 -1.24
CA ALA A 279 -7.57 3.80 -1.47
C ALA A 279 -7.63 5.31 -1.45
N TRP A 280 -8.23 5.90 -2.46
CA TRP A 280 -8.63 7.31 -2.45
C TRP A 280 -10.12 7.37 -2.17
N LEU A 281 -10.50 8.14 -1.14
CA LEU A 281 -11.87 8.20 -0.64
C LEU A 281 -12.40 9.63 -0.74
N ARG A 282 -13.61 9.75 -1.25
CA ARG A 282 -14.29 11.05 -1.34
C ARG A 282 -15.78 10.90 -1.02
N ILE A 283 -16.38 11.99 -0.58
CA ILE A 283 -17.83 12.04 -0.37
C ILE A 283 -18.51 12.18 -1.75
N GLY A 284 -19.38 11.24 -2.09
CA GLY A 284 -20.14 11.26 -3.32
C GLY A 284 -21.34 12.20 -3.26
N GLU A 285 -22.03 12.35 -4.39
CA GLU A 285 -23.26 13.18 -4.47
C GLU A 285 -24.37 12.69 -3.56
N ASP A 286 -24.38 11.39 -3.23
CA ASP A 286 -25.32 10.78 -2.30
C ASP A 286 -24.96 10.99 -0.83
N GLY A 287 -23.86 11.67 -0.54
CA GLY A 287 -23.37 11.94 0.81
C GLY A 287 -22.64 10.77 1.47
N ARG A 288 -22.51 9.62 0.80
CA ARG A 288 -21.75 8.47 1.28
C ARG A 288 -20.25 8.63 0.93
N LEU A 289 -19.42 7.85 1.62
CA LEU A 289 -18.00 7.75 1.31
C LEU A 289 -17.78 6.72 0.20
N TRP A 290 -17.13 7.14 -0.88
CA TRP A 290 -16.78 6.31 -2.04
C TRP A 290 -15.27 6.16 -2.13
N ALA A 291 -14.81 4.98 -2.56
CA ALA A 291 -13.39 4.66 -2.69
C ALA A 291 -13.04 4.22 -4.11
N MET A 292 -11.84 4.58 -4.54
CA MET A 292 -11.22 4.11 -5.77
C MET A 292 -9.80 3.68 -5.48
N ASN A 293 -9.35 2.59 -6.11
CA ASN A 293 -7.94 2.25 -6.19
C ASN A 293 -7.28 3.15 -7.26
N PRO A 294 -6.33 4.03 -6.89
CA PRO A 294 -5.66 4.88 -7.88
C PRO A 294 -4.68 4.12 -8.77
N GLU A 295 -4.28 2.91 -8.37
CA GLU A 295 -3.31 2.09 -9.11
C GLU A 295 -3.99 1.18 -10.13
N TYR A 296 -3.21 0.69 -11.11
CA TYR A 296 -3.67 -0.19 -12.19
C TYR A 296 -3.05 -1.59 -12.11
N GLY A 297 -2.16 -1.79 -11.18
CA GLY A 297 -1.43 -3.04 -10.95
C GLY A 297 -1.11 -3.28 -9.48
N PHE A 298 -0.44 -4.40 -9.23
CA PHE A 298 0.02 -4.78 -7.90
C PHE A 298 1.54 -4.78 -7.85
N PHE A 299 2.08 -4.21 -6.78
CA PHE A 299 3.51 -4.27 -6.44
C PHE A 299 3.66 -5.05 -5.15
N GLY A 300 3.64 -6.37 -5.27
CA GLY A 300 3.56 -7.29 -4.13
C GLY A 300 4.91 -7.83 -3.69
N VAL A 301 4.99 -8.28 -2.44
CA VAL A 301 6.13 -9.04 -1.90
C VAL A 301 6.05 -10.48 -2.40
N ALA A 302 7.13 -10.98 -3.02
CA ALA A 302 7.17 -12.31 -3.58
C ALA A 302 7.35 -13.42 -2.52
N PRO A 303 8.32 -13.37 -1.58
CA PRO A 303 8.52 -14.42 -0.60
C PRO A 303 7.24 -14.73 0.21
N GLY A 304 6.96 -16.02 0.38
CA GLY A 304 5.77 -16.49 1.08
C GLY A 304 4.50 -16.55 0.23
N THR A 305 4.50 -15.99 -0.97
CA THR A 305 3.36 -16.09 -1.90
C THR A 305 3.35 -17.49 -2.55
N ASN A 306 2.29 -18.24 -2.32
CA ASN A 306 2.16 -19.63 -2.80
C ASN A 306 0.68 -20.03 -2.95
N VAL A 307 0.45 -21.25 -3.42
CA VAL A 307 -0.91 -21.78 -3.65
C VAL A 307 -1.74 -21.94 -2.37
N LYS A 308 -1.12 -21.94 -1.19
CA LYS A 308 -1.83 -22.07 0.10
C LYS A 308 -2.09 -20.72 0.74
N SER A 309 -1.07 -19.85 0.75
CA SER A 309 -1.16 -18.54 1.42
C SER A 309 -2.01 -17.54 0.63
N ASN A 310 -1.84 -17.48 -0.69
CA ASN A 310 -2.59 -16.59 -1.56
C ASN A 310 -2.57 -17.08 -3.02
N PRO A 311 -3.43 -18.06 -3.38
CA PRO A 311 -3.47 -18.59 -4.75
C PRO A 311 -3.86 -17.52 -5.78
N ASN A 312 -4.67 -16.53 -5.43
CA ASN A 312 -5.04 -15.45 -6.34
C ASN A 312 -3.86 -14.54 -6.66
N ALA A 313 -3.04 -14.18 -5.67
CA ALA A 313 -1.83 -13.40 -5.92
C ALA A 313 -0.84 -14.17 -6.79
N LEU A 314 -0.64 -15.45 -6.51
CA LEU A 314 0.23 -16.28 -7.33
C LEU A 314 -0.26 -16.36 -8.78
N ALA A 315 -1.55 -16.59 -9.00
CA ALA A 315 -2.14 -16.61 -10.34
C ALA A 315 -1.96 -15.27 -11.07
N THR A 316 -2.06 -14.17 -10.35
CA THR A 316 -1.86 -12.81 -10.89
C THR A 316 -0.47 -12.61 -11.49
N THR A 317 0.55 -13.26 -10.94
CA THR A 317 1.94 -13.13 -11.38
C THR A 317 2.30 -13.92 -12.64
N ARG A 318 1.40 -14.76 -13.16
CA ARG A 318 1.74 -15.73 -14.21
C ARG A 318 1.79 -15.17 -15.63
N GLN A 319 1.48 -13.90 -15.81
CA GLN A 319 1.46 -13.26 -17.12
C GLN A 319 1.78 -11.77 -17.02
N GLY A 320 2.57 -11.25 -17.95
CA GLY A 320 2.82 -9.81 -18.09
C GLY A 320 3.46 -9.17 -16.85
N THR A 321 4.21 -9.92 -16.07
CA THR A 321 4.74 -9.53 -14.76
C THR A 321 6.23 -9.27 -14.82
N ILE A 322 6.68 -8.28 -14.07
CA ILE A 322 8.11 -8.01 -13.84
C ILE A 322 8.44 -8.47 -12.43
N PHE A 323 9.33 -9.46 -12.31
CA PHE A 323 9.85 -9.93 -11.04
C PHE A 323 11.17 -9.22 -10.72
N THR A 324 11.34 -8.80 -9.48
CA THR A 324 12.55 -8.06 -9.04
C THR A 324 13.17 -8.75 -7.84
N ASN A 325 14.46 -9.09 -7.96
CA ASN A 325 15.28 -9.67 -6.89
C ASN A 325 14.81 -11.05 -6.39
N VAL A 326 14.22 -11.82 -7.27
CA VAL A 326 13.87 -13.24 -7.05
C VAL A 326 14.96 -14.15 -7.59
N VAL A 327 14.83 -15.45 -7.37
CA VAL A 327 15.73 -16.46 -7.94
C VAL A 327 15.39 -16.70 -9.39
N HIS A 328 16.40 -16.80 -10.25
CA HIS A 328 16.27 -17.22 -11.64
C HIS A 328 16.60 -18.71 -11.75
N ASN A 329 15.60 -19.53 -12.07
CA ASN A 329 15.79 -20.95 -12.34
C ASN A 329 16.28 -21.11 -13.78
N LEU A 330 17.54 -21.55 -13.95
CA LEU A 330 18.15 -21.68 -15.27
C LEU A 330 17.72 -22.93 -16.05
N ASP A 331 17.13 -23.93 -15.39
CA ASP A 331 16.72 -25.17 -16.06
C ASP A 331 15.53 -24.94 -17.01
N ASP A 332 14.60 -24.10 -16.60
CA ASP A 332 13.39 -23.81 -17.38
C ASP A 332 13.14 -22.32 -17.64
N ASN A 333 14.08 -21.46 -17.26
CA ASN A 333 14.00 -20.01 -17.40
C ASN A 333 12.75 -19.43 -16.71
N THR A 334 12.48 -19.86 -15.50
CA THR A 334 11.43 -19.36 -14.63
C THR A 334 12.01 -18.69 -13.39
N VAL A 335 11.15 -18.27 -12.48
CA VAL A 335 11.53 -17.65 -11.21
C VAL A 335 11.11 -18.49 -10.02
N TRP A 336 11.82 -18.31 -8.92
CA TRP A 336 11.51 -18.95 -7.65
C TRP A 336 11.79 -17.99 -6.50
N TRP A 337 11.12 -18.20 -5.37
CA TRP A 337 11.38 -17.47 -4.11
C TRP A 337 11.05 -18.36 -2.92
N GLU A 338 11.60 -18.03 -1.79
CA GLU A 338 11.38 -18.78 -0.54
C GLU A 338 9.89 -18.79 -0.18
N GLY A 339 9.38 -19.99 0.06
CA GLY A 339 7.98 -20.22 0.37
C GLY A 339 7.08 -20.42 -0.85
N LEU A 340 7.59 -20.31 -2.09
CA LEU A 340 6.80 -20.61 -3.29
C LEU A 340 6.36 -22.09 -3.29
N ASP A 341 7.32 -22.98 -3.10
CA ASP A 341 7.11 -24.42 -2.97
C ASP A 341 8.26 -25.06 -2.18
N LYS A 342 8.22 -26.41 -2.06
CA LYS A 342 9.25 -27.18 -1.36
C LYS A 342 10.40 -27.65 -2.27
N ASN A 343 10.43 -27.21 -3.50
CA ASN A 343 11.38 -27.64 -4.53
C ASN A 343 12.26 -26.49 -5.01
N PRO A 344 13.18 -25.96 -4.17
CA PRO A 344 14.08 -24.92 -4.61
C PRO A 344 14.97 -25.42 -5.76
N PRO A 345 15.20 -24.60 -6.80
CA PRO A 345 16.01 -25.00 -7.94
C PRO A 345 17.47 -25.24 -7.54
N GLU A 346 18.08 -26.24 -8.16
CA GLU A 346 19.49 -26.58 -7.91
C GLU A 346 20.45 -25.86 -8.86
N HIS A 347 19.99 -25.50 -10.06
CA HIS A 347 20.74 -24.78 -11.06
C HIS A 347 20.11 -23.40 -11.27
N ALA A 348 20.57 -22.43 -10.53
CA ALA A 348 19.92 -21.12 -10.46
C ALA A 348 20.91 -19.98 -10.22
N VAL A 349 20.37 -18.77 -10.31
CA VAL A 349 21.08 -17.52 -9.98
C VAL A 349 20.27 -16.79 -8.90
N ASP A 350 20.94 -16.34 -7.85
CA ASP A 350 20.31 -15.62 -6.75
C ASP A 350 19.99 -14.16 -7.10
N TRP A 351 19.38 -13.45 -6.15
CA TRP A 351 19.02 -12.05 -6.33
C TRP A 351 20.20 -11.10 -6.54
N GLN A 352 21.41 -11.52 -6.15
CA GLN A 352 22.64 -10.75 -6.36
C GLN A 352 23.33 -11.08 -7.69
N GLY A 353 22.79 -12.02 -8.46
CA GLY A 353 23.38 -12.45 -9.73
C GLY A 353 24.47 -13.53 -9.58
N ARG A 354 24.55 -14.20 -8.41
CA ARG A 354 25.53 -15.26 -8.14
C ARG A 354 24.94 -16.65 -8.41
N PRO A 355 25.75 -17.63 -8.83
CA PRO A 355 25.30 -19.01 -8.88
C PRO A 355 24.73 -19.46 -7.55
N TRP A 356 23.58 -20.12 -7.57
CA TRP A 356 22.87 -20.54 -6.38
C TRP A 356 22.25 -21.93 -6.56
N ASN A 357 22.31 -22.72 -5.50
CA ASN A 357 21.70 -24.05 -5.44
C ASN A 357 20.84 -24.11 -4.17
N GLY A 358 19.54 -24.32 -4.33
CA GLY A 358 18.58 -24.30 -3.22
C GLY A 358 18.79 -25.35 -2.15
N LYS A 359 19.55 -26.42 -2.45
CA LYS A 359 19.85 -27.48 -1.49
C LYS A 359 21.19 -27.29 -0.77
N THR A 360 22.18 -26.67 -1.41
CA THR A 360 23.56 -26.66 -0.94
C THR A 360 24.10 -25.28 -0.57
N SER A 361 23.50 -24.19 -1.06
CA SER A 361 24.05 -22.83 -0.85
C SER A 361 23.90 -22.30 0.57
N GLY A 362 22.95 -22.82 1.36
CA GLY A 362 22.78 -22.45 2.78
C GLY A 362 22.25 -21.03 3.03
N GLU A 363 22.15 -20.20 2.01
CA GLU A 363 21.62 -18.84 2.04
C GLU A 363 20.30 -18.75 1.28
N LYS A 364 19.50 -17.71 1.55
CA LYS A 364 18.30 -17.42 0.76
C LYS A 364 18.70 -17.00 -0.65
N GLY A 365 17.95 -17.48 -1.64
CA GLY A 365 18.18 -17.15 -3.04
C GLY A 365 17.47 -15.88 -3.50
N ALA A 366 16.26 -15.63 -3.03
CA ALA A 366 15.54 -14.37 -3.26
C ALA A 366 15.80 -13.39 -2.11
N HIS A 367 15.78 -12.09 -2.42
CA HIS A 367 15.81 -11.08 -1.35
C HIS A 367 14.50 -11.14 -0.54
N PRO A 368 14.54 -10.98 0.80
CA PRO A 368 13.31 -11.00 1.62
C PRO A 368 12.26 -9.94 1.22
N ASN A 369 12.70 -8.84 0.61
CA ASN A 369 11.85 -7.78 0.09
C ASN A 369 11.71 -7.83 -1.44
N SER A 370 11.99 -8.97 -2.07
CA SER A 370 11.80 -9.16 -3.51
C SER A 370 10.35 -8.94 -3.90
N ARG A 371 10.12 -8.43 -5.11
CA ARG A 371 8.82 -7.95 -5.55
C ARG A 371 8.39 -8.57 -6.87
N PHE A 372 7.09 -8.58 -7.09
CA PHE A 372 6.49 -8.71 -8.40
C PHE A 372 5.64 -7.48 -8.72
N THR A 373 5.71 -7.04 -9.96
CA THR A 373 4.83 -5.99 -10.51
C THR A 373 3.92 -6.65 -11.53
N ALA A 374 2.64 -6.76 -11.23
CA ALA A 374 1.69 -7.50 -12.04
C ALA A 374 0.44 -6.68 -12.39
N PRO A 375 -0.12 -6.86 -13.61
CA PRO A 375 -1.38 -6.23 -13.97
C PRO A 375 -2.53 -6.68 -13.06
N ALA A 376 -3.30 -5.73 -12.55
CA ALA A 376 -4.45 -6.06 -11.69
C ALA A 376 -5.50 -6.91 -12.39
N LYS A 377 -5.67 -6.72 -13.70
CA LYS A 377 -6.58 -7.50 -14.54
C LYS A 377 -6.31 -9.00 -14.54
N ASN A 378 -5.11 -9.42 -14.18
CA ASN A 378 -4.74 -10.84 -14.07
C ASN A 378 -5.32 -11.51 -12.81
N CYS A 379 -5.75 -10.73 -11.83
CA CYS A 379 -6.24 -11.27 -10.57
C CYS A 379 -7.57 -12.00 -10.78
N PRO A 380 -7.68 -13.29 -10.40
CA PRO A 380 -8.92 -14.05 -10.62
C PRO A 380 -10.14 -13.47 -9.91
N CYS A 381 -9.96 -12.74 -8.81
CA CYS A 381 -11.04 -12.12 -8.07
C CYS A 381 -11.13 -10.60 -8.25
N ILE A 382 -10.55 -10.07 -9.33
CA ILE A 382 -10.66 -8.62 -9.61
C ILE A 382 -12.13 -8.21 -9.75
N SER A 383 -12.51 -7.14 -9.08
CA SER A 383 -13.89 -6.65 -9.09
C SER A 383 -14.31 -6.15 -10.48
N PRO A 384 -15.53 -6.42 -10.92
CA PRO A 384 -16.11 -5.76 -12.10
C PRO A 384 -16.10 -4.24 -11.99
N GLU A 385 -16.10 -3.69 -10.78
CA GLU A 385 -16.08 -2.26 -10.48
C GLU A 385 -14.66 -1.66 -10.39
N PHE A 386 -13.63 -2.45 -10.67
CA PHE A 386 -12.23 -2.00 -10.59
C PHE A 386 -11.96 -0.75 -11.44
N GLU A 387 -12.57 -0.66 -12.63
CA GLU A 387 -12.42 0.49 -13.51
C GLU A 387 -13.65 1.42 -13.53
N SER A 388 -14.53 1.30 -12.55
CA SER A 388 -15.67 2.21 -12.42
C SER A 388 -15.17 3.63 -12.11
N PRO A 389 -15.52 4.64 -12.93
CA PRO A 389 -15.11 6.02 -12.66
C PRO A 389 -15.73 6.61 -11.40
N ARG A 390 -16.77 6.00 -10.87
CA ARG A 390 -17.41 6.40 -9.61
C ARG A 390 -16.76 5.79 -8.38
N GLY A 391 -15.94 4.76 -8.55
CA GLY A 391 -15.46 3.93 -7.45
C GLY A 391 -16.56 3.06 -6.86
N VAL A 392 -16.41 2.69 -5.60
CA VAL A 392 -17.36 1.84 -4.86
C VAL A 392 -17.75 2.48 -3.53
N PRO A 393 -19.02 2.33 -3.06
CA PRO A 393 -19.44 2.90 -1.79
C PRO A 393 -18.92 2.05 -0.62
N ILE A 394 -18.33 2.69 0.37
CA ILE A 394 -17.73 2.03 1.53
C ILE A 394 -18.71 1.98 2.69
N SER A 395 -19.00 0.77 3.17
CA SER A 395 -19.88 0.53 4.33
C SER A 395 -19.11 0.41 5.64
N ALA A 396 -17.88 -0.11 5.59
CA ALA A 396 -17.03 -0.31 6.77
C ALA A 396 -15.59 0.12 6.50
N ILE A 397 -14.95 0.65 7.53
CA ILE A 397 -13.52 0.88 7.59
C ILE A 397 -12.96 -0.02 8.69
N VAL A 398 -11.89 -0.77 8.38
CA VAL A 398 -11.30 -1.75 9.29
C VAL A 398 -9.83 -1.40 9.52
N PHE A 399 -9.47 -1.23 10.78
CA PHE A 399 -8.08 -1.11 11.21
C PHE A 399 -7.63 -2.42 11.86
N GLY A 400 -6.36 -2.74 11.77
CA GLY A 400 -5.82 -3.91 12.45
C GLY A 400 -4.30 -3.93 12.48
N GLY A 401 -3.76 -4.63 13.45
CA GLY A 401 -2.32 -4.83 13.61
C GLY A 401 -2.06 -6.16 14.30
N ARG A 402 -0.81 -6.58 14.28
CA ARG A 402 -0.38 -7.82 14.92
C ARG A 402 -0.23 -7.61 16.43
N ARG A 403 -1.11 -8.19 17.22
CA ARG A 403 -1.05 -8.16 18.69
C ARG A 403 -1.23 -9.59 19.23
N ALA A 404 -0.28 -10.07 20.00
CA ALA A 404 -0.34 -11.43 20.57
C ALA A 404 -1.45 -11.58 21.63
N ARG A 405 -1.78 -10.52 22.36
CA ARG A 405 -2.67 -10.60 23.53
C ARG A 405 -3.71 -9.48 23.63
N THR A 406 -3.34 -8.23 23.42
CA THR A 406 -4.12 -7.06 23.88
C THR A 406 -5.44 -6.87 23.13
N ALA A 407 -5.42 -6.89 21.80
CA ALA A 407 -6.61 -6.59 21.02
C ALA A 407 -7.45 -7.86 20.79
N PRO A 408 -8.79 -7.78 20.94
CA PRO A 408 -9.68 -8.90 20.61
C PRO A 408 -9.72 -9.14 19.09
N LEU A 409 -10.32 -10.28 18.70
CA LEU A 409 -10.48 -10.66 17.28
C LEU A 409 -11.15 -9.55 16.46
N VAL A 410 -12.16 -8.92 17.01
CA VAL A 410 -12.87 -7.80 16.38
C VAL A 410 -13.60 -6.96 17.42
N TYR A 411 -13.62 -5.65 17.21
CA TYR A 411 -14.54 -4.76 17.90
C TYR A 411 -14.91 -3.57 17.02
N GLN A 412 -16.08 -3.01 17.26
CA GLN A 412 -16.63 -1.85 16.56
C GLN A 412 -16.46 -0.59 17.41
N SER A 413 -16.06 0.51 16.80
CA SER A 413 -16.07 1.82 17.45
C SER A 413 -17.49 2.30 17.71
N ARG A 414 -17.66 3.13 18.75
CA ARG A 414 -18.97 3.65 19.14
C ARG A 414 -19.54 4.64 18.13
N ASP A 415 -18.66 5.43 17.53
CA ASP A 415 -18.98 6.42 16.51
C ASP A 415 -17.74 6.71 15.65
N TRP A 416 -17.84 7.66 14.73
CA TRP A 416 -16.71 8.04 13.87
C TRP A 416 -15.54 8.61 14.65
N THR A 417 -15.78 9.50 15.62
CA THR A 417 -14.72 10.11 16.44
C THR A 417 -13.96 9.04 17.22
N HIS A 418 -14.67 8.12 17.86
CA HIS A 418 -14.04 6.96 18.51
C HIS A 418 -13.30 6.08 17.49
N GLY A 419 -13.84 5.93 16.29
CA GLY A 419 -13.19 5.20 15.20
C GLY A 419 -11.86 5.84 14.75
N VAL A 420 -11.82 7.16 14.66
CA VAL A 420 -10.56 7.88 14.38
C VAL A 420 -9.54 7.65 15.50
N PHE A 421 -9.99 7.68 16.74
CA PHE A 421 -9.16 7.29 17.89
C PHE A 421 -8.61 5.86 17.73
N VAL A 422 -9.46 4.90 17.40
CA VAL A 422 -9.06 3.49 17.18
C VAL A 422 -8.00 3.38 16.10
N GLY A 423 -8.14 4.09 14.98
CA GLY A 423 -7.14 4.14 13.92
C GLY A 423 -5.85 4.81 14.34
N SER A 424 -5.94 5.89 15.11
CA SER A 424 -4.77 6.66 15.58
C SER A 424 -3.87 5.89 16.55
N ILE A 425 -4.43 4.93 17.28
CA ILE A 425 -3.69 4.11 18.24
C ILE A 425 -3.22 2.77 17.67
N MET A 426 -3.48 2.52 16.41
CA MET A 426 -3.12 1.26 15.75
C MET A 426 -1.66 0.93 15.99
N ALA A 427 -1.40 -0.31 16.36
CA ALA A 427 -0.06 -0.78 16.70
C ALA A 427 0.16 -2.21 16.20
N SER A 428 1.41 -2.54 15.96
CA SER A 428 1.82 -3.89 15.58
C SER A 428 3.07 -4.29 16.34
N GLU A 429 3.12 -5.56 16.74
CA GLU A 429 4.30 -6.13 17.39
C GLU A 429 5.32 -6.56 16.34
N THR A 430 6.60 -6.33 16.63
CA THR A 430 7.69 -6.73 15.74
C THR A 430 7.81 -8.25 15.65
N THR A 431 8.16 -8.74 14.46
CA THR A 431 8.39 -10.16 14.18
C THR A 431 9.88 -10.47 14.08
N ALA A 432 10.24 -11.75 14.05
CA ALA A 432 11.62 -12.20 13.85
C ALA A 432 12.23 -11.76 12.50
N ALA A 433 11.40 -11.38 11.52
CA ALA A 433 11.86 -10.88 10.21
C ALA A 433 12.26 -9.39 10.24
N ALA A 434 11.88 -8.65 11.30
CA ALA A 434 12.21 -7.25 11.47
C ALA A 434 13.54 -7.09 12.22
N THR A 435 14.24 -5.99 11.96
CA THR A 435 15.41 -5.60 12.76
C THR A 435 14.96 -5.15 14.15
N GLY A 436 15.53 -5.73 15.21
CA GLY A 436 15.23 -5.42 16.60
C GLY A 436 14.65 -6.59 17.39
N ALA A 437 14.18 -6.32 18.64
CA ALA A 437 13.60 -7.33 19.50
C ALA A 437 12.21 -7.76 19.01
N VAL A 438 11.92 -9.06 19.12
CA VAL A 438 10.60 -9.64 18.82
C VAL A 438 9.59 -9.20 19.87
N GLY A 439 8.34 -8.92 19.45
CA GLY A 439 7.24 -8.58 20.37
C GLY A 439 7.23 -7.13 20.86
N VAL A 440 8.06 -6.26 20.30
CA VAL A 440 8.04 -4.83 20.62
C VAL A 440 6.87 -4.18 19.90
N VAL A 441 6.03 -3.46 20.64
CA VAL A 441 4.88 -2.73 20.12
C VAL A 441 5.34 -1.46 19.42
N ARG A 442 4.98 -1.32 18.14
CA ARG A 442 5.23 -0.12 17.35
C ARG A 442 3.90 0.50 16.93
N ARG A 443 3.73 1.78 17.27
CA ARG A 443 2.56 2.55 16.81
C ARG A 443 2.73 2.89 15.33
N ASP A 444 1.70 2.57 14.57
CA ASP A 444 1.62 2.90 13.15
C ASP A 444 0.19 3.36 12.82
N PRO A 445 -0.14 4.60 13.17
CA PRO A 445 -1.50 5.12 13.02
C PRO A 445 -2.03 4.94 11.61
N MET A 446 -3.15 4.24 11.49
CA MET A 446 -3.84 3.99 10.21
C MET A 446 -2.93 3.42 9.11
N ALA A 447 -1.80 2.78 9.49
CA ALA A 447 -0.73 2.32 8.60
C ALA A 447 -0.11 3.45 7.75
N MET A 448 -0.20 4.70 8.20
CA MET A 448 0.21 5.89 7.47
C MET A 448 1.47 6.55 8.00
N LEU A 449 2.11 6.01 9.03
CA LEU A 449 3.26 6.67 9.66
C LEU A 449 4.36 7.06 8.66
N PRO A 450 4.81 6.19 7.73
CA PRO A 450 5.80 6.56 6.71
C PRO A 450 5.21 7.29 5.50
N PHE A 451 3.91 7.49 5.42
CA PHE A 451 3.21 7.89 4.20
C PHE A 451 2.34 9.14 4.34
N CYS A 452 2.29 9.74 5.51
CA CYS A 452 1.57 11.00 5.73
C CYS A 452 2.45 12.17 5.30
N GLY A 453 1.99 12.95 4.32
CA GLY A 453 2.70 14.12 3.79
C GLY A 453 2.54 15.40 4.61
N ASP A 454 1.86 15.32 5.75
CA ASP A 454 1.57 16.44 6.64
C ASP A 454 1.95 16.10 8.08
N HIS A 455 1.74 17.05 8.98
CA HIS A 455 1.70 16.78 10.41
C HIS A 455 0.58 15.77 10.71
N MET A 456 0.90 14.67 11.39
CA MET A 456 -0.08 13.60 11.66
C MET A 456 -1.30 14.10 12.43
N GLY A 457 -1.13 15.09 13.31
CA GLY A 457 -2.24 15.74 14.01
C GLY A 457 -3.24 16.40 13.06
N ASP A 458 -2.74 17.07 12.02
CA ASP A 458 -3.59 17.68 10.99
C ASP A 458 -4.28 16.62 10.13
N TYR A 459 -3.61 15.51 9.87
CA TYR A 459 -4.17 14.35 9.17
C TYR A 459 -5.34 13.74 9.98
N TRP A 460 -5.19 13.57 11.27
CA TRP A 460 -6.28 13.08 12.12
C TRP A 460 -7.43 14.10 12.23
N GLN A 461 -7.12 15.39 12.32
CA GLN A 461 -8.15 16.42 12.32
C GLN A 461 -8.97 16.38 11.03
N HIS A 462 -8.32 16.14 9.89
CA HIS A 462 -9.00 15.97 8.61
C HIS A 462 -9.96 14.77 8.63
N TRP A 463 -9.56 13.66 9.24
CA TRP A 463 -10.45 12.51 9.44
C TRP A 463 -11.70 12.89 10.26
N LEU A 464 -11.52 13.64 11.34
CA LEU A 464 -12.61 14.12 12.17
C LEU A 464 -13.54 15.05 11.38
N ASP A 465 -12.98 15.98 10.62
CA ASP A 465 -13.73 16.92 9.77
C ASP A 465 -14.53 16.19 8.68
N MET A 466 -13.98 15.15 8.09
CA MET A 466 -14.69 14.30 7.11
C MET A 466 -15.90 13.62 7.75
N GLY A 467 -15.77 13.17 8.98
CA GLY A 467 -16.90 12.57 9.73
C GLY A 467 -18.05 13.54 9.95
N GLU A 468 -17.76 14.81 10.24
CA GLU A 468 -18.79 15.85 10.37
C GLU A 468 -19.54 16.05 9.05
N LYS A 469 -18.83 16.03 7.93
CA LYS A 469 -19.44 16.15 6.59
C LYS A 469 -20.27 14.94 6.20
N LEU A 470 -19.84 13.74 6.59
CA LEU A 470 -20.55 12.48 6.32
C LEU A 470 -21.80 12.34 7.18
N GLY A 471 -21.76 12.82 8.43
CA GLY A 471 -22.87 12.72 9.37
C GLY A 471 -23.27 11.27 9.60
N ASP A 472 -24.57 10.99 9.52
CA ASP A 472 -25.16 9.65 9.71
C ASP A 472 -24.86 8.67 8.55
N LYS A 473 -24.30 9.17 7.45
CA LYS A 473 -23.86 8.35 6.30
C LYS A 473 -22.41 7.88 6.41
N ALA A 474 -21.72 8.24 7.50
CA ALA A 474 -20.36 7.79 7.73
C ALA A 474 -20.29 6.26 7.84
N PRO A 475 -19.28 5.62 7.22
CA PRO A 475 -19.02 4.20 7.45
C PRO A 475 -18.80 3.91 8.94
N LYS A 476 -19.13 2.70 9.36
CA LYS A 476 -18.77 2.22 10.70
C LYS A 476 -17.30 1.79 10.70
N ILE A 477 -16.62 2.00 11.81
CA ILE A 477 -15.19 1.72 11.97
C ILE A 477 -15.00 0.57 12.95
N PHE A 478 -14.15 -0.38 12.56
CA PHE A 478 -13.85 -1.61 13.31
C PHE A 478 -12.35 -1.76 13.48
N ASN A 479 -11.96 -2.54 14.49
CA ASN A 479 -10.60 -3.04 14.63
C ASN A 479 -10.60 -4.57 14.63
N VAL A 480 -9.64 -5.18 13.95
CA VAL A 480 -9.46 -6.63 13.92
C VAL A 480 -8.05 -7.02 14.33
N ASN A 481 -7.92 -8.24 14.86
CA ASN A 481 -6.62 -8.82 15.22
C ASN A 481 -6.62 -10.32 14.92
N TRP A 482 -5.98 -10.70 13.83
CA TRP A 482 -5.85 -12.10 13.41
C TRP A 482 -4.77 -12.89 14.15
N PHE A 483 -3.99 -12.24 15.02
CA PHE A 483 -2.67 -12.70 15.44
C PHE A 483 -2.59 -13.06 16.93
N ARG A 484 -3.72 -13.26 17.62
CA ARG A 484 -3.74 -13.75 18.98
C ARG A 484 -3.06 -15.12 19.06
N THR A 485 -2.23 -15.31 20.07
CA THR A 485 -1.49 -16.57 20.29
C THR A 485 -1.81 -17.19 21.65
N ASP A 486 -1.61 -18.51 21.74
CA ASP A 486 -1.56 -19.23 23.00
C ASP A 486 -0.20 -19.02 23.70
N ASP A 487 0.00 -19.67 24.86
CA ASP A 487 1.24 -19.55 25.63
C ASP A 487 2.45 -20.19 24.91
N ASP A 488 2.23 -21.07 23.96
CA ASP A 488 3.25 -21.72 23.14
C ASP A 488 3.55 -20.92 21.86
N GLY A 489 2.85 -19.80 21.64
CA GLY A 489 3.04 -18.94 20.48
C GLY A 489 2.27 -19.37 19.23
N ASN A 490 1.36 -20.34 19.32
CA ASN A 490 0.53 -20.77 18.20
C ASN A 490 -0.64 -19.83 18.01
N PHE A 491 -0.99 -19.54 16.75
CA PHE A 491 -2.16 -18.72 16.44
C PHE A 491 -3.46 -19.40 16.86
N LEU A 492 -4.32 -18.66 17.55
CA LEU A 492 -5.64 -19.13 17.99
C LEU A 492 -6.71 -18.95 16.91
N TRP A 493 -6.48 -18.09 15.94
CA TRP A 493 -7.37 -17.86 14.81
C TRP A 493 -6.70 -18.35 13.52
N PRO A 494 -7.40 -19.13 12.68
CA PRO A 494 -6.79 -19.70 11.48
C PRO A 494 -6.37 -18.70 10.41
N GLY A 495 -7.03 -17.55 10.34
CA GLY A 495 -6.72 -16.53 9.34
C GLY A 495 -7.14 -16.90 7.92
N PHE A 496 -6.52 -16.27 6.91
CA PHE A 496 -6.82 -16.49 5.49
C PHE A 496 -8.32 -16.42 5.19
N GLY A 497 -8.89 -17.43 4.53
CA GLY A 497 -10.30 -17.50 4.19
C GLY A 497 -11.25 -17.34 5.39
N ASP A 498 -10.85 -17.83 6.56
CA ASP A 498 -11.65 -17.75 7.78
C ASP A 498 -11.87 -16.31 8.27
N ASN A 499 -11.07 -15.37 7.81
CA ASN A 499 -11.30 -13.95 8.10
C ASN A 499 -12.65 -13.44 7.55
N LEU A 500 -13.18 -14.09 6.53
CA LEU A 500 -14.53 -13.77 6.01
C LEU A 500 -15.61 -13.90 7.08
N ARG A 501 -15.47 -14.82 8.04
CA ARG A 501 -16.39 -15.02 9.16
C ARG A 501 -16.55 -13.75 9.98
N VAL A 502 -15.43 -13.04 10.18
CA VAL A 502 -15.41 -11.75 10.89
C VAL A 502 -15.94 -10.63 9.99
N LEU A 503 -15.56 -10.61 8.72
CA LEU A 503 -16.06 -9.62 7.76
C LEU A 503 -17.59 -9.72 7.58
N GLU A 504 -18.14 -10.92 7.62
CA GLU A 504 -19.60 -11.14 7.59
C GLU A 504 -20.27 -10.45 8.78
N TRP A 505 -19.77 -10.63 9.99
CA TRP A 505 -20.29 -9.93 11.17
C TRP A 505 -20.16 -8.41 11.04
N ILE A 506 -19.01 -7.91 10.59
CA ILE A 506 -18.76 -6.48 10.37
C ILE A 506 -19.83 -5.89 9.44
N LEU A 507 -20.04 -6.54 8.29
CA LEU A 507 -20.99 -6.04 7.29
C LEU A 507 -22.44 -6.15 7.78
N LYS A 508 -22.80 -7.20 8.51
CA LYS A 508 -24.12 -7.30 9.17
C LYS A 508 -24.35 -6.18 10.18
N ARG A 509 -23.29 -5.77 10.92
CA ARG A 509 -23.37 -4.61 11.82
C ARG A 509 -23.67 -3.32 11.06
N CYS A 510 -23.04 -3.14 9.91
CA CYS A 510 -23.24 -1.94 9.09
C CYS A 510 -24.68 -1.77 8.60
N PHE A 511 -25.42 -2.87 8.44
CA PHE A 511 -26.78 -2.87 7.93
C PHE A 511 -27.84 -3.21 8.99
N GLY A 512 -27.45 -3.24 10.27
CA GLY A 512 -28.39 -3.49 11.37
C GLY A 512 -28.96 -4.90 11.44
N GLU A 513 -28.25 -5.87 10.89
CA GLU A 513 -28.70 -7.27 10.77
C GLU A 513 -28.24 -8.17 11.93
N VAL A 514 -27.40 -7.67 12.83
CA VAL A 514 -26.86 -8.40 13.98
C VAL A 514 -26.61 -7.46 15.15
N GLU A 515 -26.78 -7.98 16.36
CA GLU A 515 -26.56 -7.27 17.61
C GLU A 515 -25.06 -7.27 18.01
N ALA A 516 -24.73 -6.50 19.05
CA ALA A 516 -23.39 -6.46 19.62
C ALA A 516 -23.44 -6.27 21.13
N VAL A 517 -22.36 -6.62 21.80
CA VAL A 517 -22.16 -6.49 23.24
C VAL A 517 -21.24 -5.32 23.52
N GLU A 518 -21.64 -4.42 24.40
CA GLU A 518 -20.83 -3.29 24.82
C GLU A 518 -19.68 -3.76 25.72
N THR A 519 -18.48 -3.26 25.46
CA THR A 519 -17.27 -3.47 26.24
C THR A 519 -16.61 -2.13 26.55
N PRO A 520 -15.60 -2.07 27.45
CA PRO A 520 -14.86 -0.82 27.67
C PRO A 520 -14.21 -0.23 26.44
N ILE A 521 -13.87 -1.04 25.42
CA ILE A 521 -13.16 -0.61 24.22
C ILE A 521 -14.03 -0.38 22.99
N GLY A 522 -15.30 -0.76 23.05
CA GLY A 522 -16.24 -0.67 21.93
C GLY A 522 -17.22 -1.85 21.95
N TRP A 523 -17.87 -2.11 20.81
CA TRP A 523 -18.83 -3.20 20.71
C TRP A 523 -18.19 -4.44 20.09
N GLU A 524 -18.49 -5.60 20.68
CA GLU A 524 -18.02 -6.90 20.21
C GLU A 524 -19.18 -7.79 19.78
N PRO A 525 -18.94 -8.82 18.94
CA PRO A 525 -19.95 -9.82 18.65
C PRO A 525 -20.26 -10.67 19.90
N ARG A 526 -21.48 -11.17 19.96
CA ARG A 526 -21.74 -12.37 20.76
C ARG A 526 -20.99 -13.53 20.08
N PRO A 527 -20.34 -14.42 20.82
CA PRO A 527 -19.58 -15.51 20.19
C PRO A 527 -20.42 -16.35 19.22
N GLU A 528 -21.70 -16.52 19.52
CA GLU A 528 -22.64 -17.29 18.72
C GLU A 528 -22.98 -16.64 17.36
N ASP A 529 -22.67 -15.35 17.19
CA ASP A 529 -22.94 -14.60 15.95
C ASP A 529 -21.79 -14.70 14.93
N ILE A 530 -20.69 -15.37 15.28
CA ILE A 530 -19.60 -15.70 14.35
C ILE A 530 -19.78 -17.15 13.91
N ASP A 531 -19.87 -17.37 12.61
CA ASP A 531 -19.98 -18.71 12.04
C ASP A 531 -18.63 -19.44 12.17
N LEU A 532 -18.60 -20.54 12.94
CA LEU A 532 -17.42 -21.37 13.17
C LEU A 532 -17.48 -22.71 12.44
N GLU A 533 -18.50 -22.96 11.61
CA GLU A 533 -18.64 -24.21 10.87
C GLU A 533 -17.37 -24.50 10.07
N ASP A 534 -16.80 -25.71 10.23
CA ASP A 534 -15.59 -26.18 9.57
C ASP A 534 -14.31 -25.32 9.81
N SER A 535 -14.33 -24.41 10.78
CA SER A 535 -13.17 -23.57 11.09
C SER A 535 -12.09 -24.30 11.91
N GLY A 536 -12.47 -25.33 12.65
CA GLY A 536 -11.60 -25.96 13.65
C GLY A 536 -11.44 -25.12 14.93
N VAL A 537 -12.15 -24.01 15.07
CA VAL A 537 -12.13 -23.16 16.27
C VAL A 537 -13.31 -23.51 17.18
N GLU A 538 -12.99 -23.83 18.43
CA GLU A 538 -14.00 -24.09 19.45
C GLU A 538 -14.63 -22.79 19.96
N LEU A 539 -15.91 -22.85 20.38
CA LEU A 539 -16.63 -21.68 20.88
C LEU A 539 -15.94 -21.04 22.09
N ASP A 540 -15.37 -21.86 22.98
CA ASP A 540 -14.64 -21.34 24.15
C ASP A 540 -13.35 -20.62 23.76
N THR A 541 -12.66 -21.08 22.72
CA THR A 541 -11.51 -20.37 22.14
C THR A 541 -11.94 -19.01 21.60
N LEU A 542 -13.06 -18.96 20.88
CA LEU A 542 -13.60 -17.70 20.35
C LEU A 542 -13.99 -16.74 21.48
N ARG A 543 -14.59 -17.22 22.57
CA ARG A 543 -14.88 -16.40 23.76
C ARG A 543 -13.60 -15.77 24.31
N GLY A 544 -12.51 -16.53 24.36
CA GLY A 544 -11.19 -16.00 24.76
C GLY A 544 -10.65 -14.95 23.81
N LEU A 545 -10.85 -15.12 22.49
CA LEU A 545 -10.43 -14.17 21.47
C LEU A 545 -11.21 -12.84 21.49
N LEU A 546 -12.43 -12.85 22.06
CA LEU A 546 -13.30 -11.68 22.22
C LEU A 546 -13.18 -11.05 23.61
N GLY A 547 -12.43 -11.65 24.51
CA GLY A 547 -12.24 -11.11 25.87
C GLY A 547 -11.43 -9.81 25.88
N VAL A 548 -11.82 -8.90 26.78
CA VAL A 548 -11.07 -7.66 27.07
C VAL A 548 -10.35 -7.80 28.40
N ASP A 549 -9.02 -7.84 28.36
CA ASP A 549 -8.19 -7.84 29.56
C ASP A 549 -7.91 -6.39 29.99
N THR A 550 -8.61 -5.95 31.04
CA THR A 550 -8.54 -4.56 31.50
C THR A 550 -7.14 -4.16 31.98
N ALA A 551 -6.36 -5.10 32.52
CA ALA A 551 -4.99 -4.83 32.96
C ALA A 551 -4.07 -4.54 31.76
N LEU A 552 -4.17 -5.34 30.71
CA LEU A 552 -3.42 -5.10 29.48
C LEU A 552 -3.82 -3.76 28.82
N TRP A 553 -5.10 -3.44 28.82
CA TRP A 553 -5.57 -2.17 28.26
C TRP A 553 -5.20 -0.95 29.09
N ARG A 554 -5.08 -1.06 30.42
CA ARG A 554 -4.51 0.03 31.23
C ARG A 554 -3.06 0.31 30.87
N ASP A 555 -2.26 -0.72 30.64
CA ASP A 555 -0.89 -0.56 30.14
C ASP A 555 -0.88 0.06 28.73
N GLU A 556 -1.81 -0.34 27.87
CA GLU A 556 -1.98 0.24 26.55
C GLU A 556 -2.26 1.75 26.62
N VAL A 557 -3.14 2.19 27.51
CA VAL A 557 -3.45 3.62 27.74
C VAL A 557 -2.18 4.41 28.07
N LYS A 558 -1.29 3.87 28.90
CA LYS A 558 -0.01 4.52 29.22
C LYS A 558 0.84 4.72 27.96
N GLY A 559 0.97 3.69 27.16
CA GLY A 559 1.72 3.74 25.88
C GLY A 559 1.11 4.71 24.88
N ILE A 560 -0.22 4.80 24.82
CA ILE A 560 -0.92 5.75 23.96
C ILE A 560 -0.68 7.19 24.41
N ARG A 561 -0.74 7.47 25.73
CA ARG A 561 -0.47 8.82 26.26
C ARG A 561 0.95 9.27 25.92
N GLU A 562 1.92 8.39 26.08
CA GLU A 562 3.31 8.67 25.72
C GLU A 562 3.44 8.96 24.23
N PHE A 563 2.82 8.16 23.39
CA PHE A 563 2.83 8.36 21.95
C PHE A 563 2.19 9.69 21.55
N TYR A 564 1.03 10.03 22.11
CA TYR A 564 0.32 11.27 21.81
C TYR A 564 1.09 12.54 22.18
N GLN A 565 1.98 12.47 23.17
CA GLN A 565 2.82 13.62 23.56
C GLN A 565 3.71 14.12 22.41
N LYS A 566 4.08 13.24 21.48
CA LYS A 566 4.91 13.61 20.31
C LYS A 566 4.26 14.66 19.40
N PHE A 567 2.95 14.76 19.43
CA PHE A 567 2.19 15.63 18.50
C PHE A 567 1.87 17.01 19.09
N GLY A 568 2.13 17.20 20.37
CA GLY A 568 1.99 18.51 21.05
C GLY A 568 0.59 19.11 20.89
N ASP A 569 0.55 20.40 20.63
CA ASP A 569 -0.70 21.16 20.53
C ASP A 569 -1.52 20.84 19.27
N ARG A 570 -0.94 20.13 18.31
CA ARG A 570 -1.63 19.71 17.08
C ARG A 570 -2.35 18.39 17.22
N LEU A 571 -2.21 17.69 18.32
CA LEU A 571 -3.06 16.53 18.60
C LEU A 571 -4.52 17.01 18.71
N PRO A 572 -5.46 16.46 17.92
CA PRO A 572 -6.85 16.82 18.06
C PRO A 572 -7.36 16.55 19.48
N ARG A 573 -8.06 17.53 20.04
CA ARG A 573 -8.61 17.45 21.40
C ARG A 573 -9.52 16.23 21.57
N GLN A 574 -10.32 15.92 20.55
CA GLN A 574 -11.24 14.77 20.56
C GLN A 574 -10.51 13.44 20.81
N LEU A 575 -9.27 13.29 20.30
CA LEU A 575 -8.49 12.06 20.53
C LEU A 575 -8.00 11.96 21.97
N SER A 576 -7.59 13.06 22.59
CA SER A 576 -7.27 13.09 24.02
C SER A 576 -8.49 12.78 24.89
N GLU A 577 -9.65 13.30 24.52
CA GLU A 577 -10.91 13.03 25.21
C GLU A 577 -11.31 11.57 25.12
N GLU A 578 -11.17 10.94 23.94
CA GLU A 578 -11.43 9.51 23.76
C GLU A 578 -10.48 8.63 24.60
N LEU A 579 -9.21 9.03 24.71
CA LEU A 579 -8.27 8.34 25.58
C LEU A 579 -8.69 8.42 27.05
N ASP A 580 -9.13 9.59 27.51
CA ASP A 580 -9.61 9.77 28.88
C ASP A 580 -10.89 8.95 29.14
N VAL A 581 -11.79 8.87 28.17
CA VAL A 581 -12.99 8.01 28.24
C VAL A 581 -12.60 6.54 28.36
N LEU A 582 -11.64 6.09 27.55
CA LEU A 582 -11.15 4.71 27.63
C LEU A 582 -10.55 4.41 29.02
N ASP A 583 -9.69 5.29 29.52
CA ASP A 583 -9.09 5.15 30.83
C ASP A 583 -10.15 5.05 31.94
N ALA A 584 -11.15 5.92 31.90
CA ALA A 584 -12.28 5.88 32.85
C ALA A 584 -13.10 4.58 32.77
N ARG A 585 -13.31 4.04 31.56
CA ARG A 585 -14.07 2.80 31.36
C ARG A 585 -13.32 1.54 31.81
N LEU A 586 -12.00 1.61 31.91
CA LEU A 586 -11.15 0.50 32.37
C LEU A 586 -11.01 0.45 33.90
N ASN A 587 -11.33 1.52 34.62
CA ASN A 587 -11.30 1.66 36.06
C ASN A 587 -12.71 1.52 36.64
#